data_f1a272201b71149c6f819438d8daacc6
#
_entry.id   f1a272201b71149c6f819438d8daacc6
#
_cell.length_a   1.000
_cell.length_b   1.000
_cell.length_c   1.000
_cell.angle_alpha   90.00
_cell.angle_beta   90.00
_cell.angle_gamma   90.00
#
_symmetry.space_group_name_H-M   'P 1'
#
loop_
_entity.id
_entity.type
_entity.pdbx_description
1 polymer ?
#
loop_
_entity_poly.entity_id
_entity_poly.type
_entity_poly.pdbx_seq_one_letter_code
_entity_poly.pdbx_strand_id
1 'polypeptide(L)'
;AGGFGDIFGDIFGGMFGGGRQQQGPQKGNDLREDIDISFEDAAFGKSMEIEVHRHEECDHCHGTGGEPGSRVDTCPNCHGSGQEAVIQNTPFGRMQSVRTCSRCHGTGKSIEKPCSKCRGTGEMLAKRKISIKIPAGVDSGSRLRVANEGEPGILGGPKGDLYVYIFVRPHKEFERNGNDVISRVNISFAQAALGATIQVNTLDGKVELKIPEGTQTGTAFRVKGKGIPYLRNPNQR
;
A
#
# COMPACT_ATOMS: atom_id res chain seq x y z
N ALA A 1 47.05 4.52 -23.56
CA ALA A 1 47.40 4.94 -22.22
C ALA A 1 46.26 5.80 -21.70
N GLY A 2 45.36 5.25 -21.01
CA GLY A 2 44.18 5.93 -20.51
C GLY A 2 43.54 5.17 -19.37
N GLY A 3 43.65 5.67 -18.18
CA GLY A 3 42.60 5.80 -17.22
C GLY A 3 42.26 4.62 -16.31
N PHE A 4 43.18 4.14 -15.50
CA PHE A 4 42.85 3.35 -14.30
C PHE A 4 42.57 4.27 -13.06
N GLY A 5 42.62 5.58 -13.23
CA GLY A 5 42.46 6.56 -12.13
C GLY A 5 41.02 6.90 -11.76
N ASP A 6 40.10 6.86 -12.72
CA ASP A 6 38.70 7.32 -12.48
C ASP A 6 37.84 6.32 -11.72
N ILE A 7 38.11 5.00 -11.82
CA ILE A 7 37.32 3.98 -11.13
C ILE A 7 37.67 3.91 -9.64
N PHE A 8 38.89 4.29 -9.23
CA PHE A 8 39.29 4.30 -7.82
C PHE A 8 38.74 5.49 -7.04
N GLY A 9 38.46 6.62 -7.72
CA GLY A 9 37.88 7.81 -7.10
C GLY A 9 36.46 7.61 -6.61
N ASP A 10 35.64 6.94 -7.39
CA ASP A 10 34.24 6.70 -7.07
C ASP A 10 34.02 5.63 -5.97
N ILE A 11 34.88 4.62 -5.88
CA ILE A 11 34.77 3.57 -4.86
C ILE A 11 35.31 4.04 -3.51
N PHE A 12 36.38 4.86 -3.48
CA PHE A 12 36.95 5.36 -2.23
C PHE A 12 36.27 6.63 -1.71
N GLY A 13 35.67 7.45 -2.57
CA GLY A 13 34.90 8.62 -2.17
C GLY A 13 33.63 8.28 -1.41
N GLY A 14 33.00 7.15 -1.73
CA GLY A 14 31.79 6.66 -1.04
C GLY A 14 32.05 6.01 0.34
N MET A 15 33.27 5.58 0.63
CA MET A 15 33.59 4.81 1.84
C MET A 15 34.13 5.67 3.00
N PHE A 16 34.58 6.88 2.73
CA PHE A 16 35.09 7.84 3.73
C PHE A 16 34.19 9.06 3.94
N GLY A 17 33.16 9.25 3.12
CA GLY A 17 32.12 10.22 3.37
C GLY A 17 31.20 9.71 4.49
N GLY A 18 31.53 9.99 5.74
CA GLY A 18 30.65 9.76 6.89
C GLY A 18 29.30 10.39 6.59
N GLY A 19 28.29 9.55 6.24
CA GLY A 19 26.93 9.99 6.03
C GLY A 19 26.48 10.71 7.30
N ARG A 20 26.43 12.05 7.26
CA ARG A 20 25.65 12.83 8.21
C ARG A 20 24.23 12.34 8.07
N GLN A 21 23.83 11.43 8.98
CA GLN A 21 22.43 11.06 9.15
C GLN A 21 21.66 12.38 9.27
N GLN A 22 20.80 12.64 8.30
CA GLN A 22 19.97 13.85 8.27
C GLN A 22 19.12 13.85 9.54
N GLN A 23 19.50 14.70 10.50
CA GLN A 23 18.72 14.96 11.72
C GLN A 23 17.57 15.93 11.44
N GLY A 24 16.96 15.83 10.27
CA GLY A 24 15.82 16.64 9.85
C GLY A 24 14.50 15.89 9.93
N PRO A 25 13.36 16.59 9.71
CA PRO A 25 12.06 15.97 9.58
C PRO A 25 12.09 14.86 8.53
N GLN A 26 11.66 13.66 8.89
CA GLN A 26 11.65 12.52 7.99
C GLN A 26 10.20 12.10 7.72
N LYS A 27 9.91 11.77 6.46
CA LYS A 27 8.61 11.22 6.08
C LYS A 27 8.37 9.89 6.80
N GLY A 28 7.15 9.67 7.29
CA GLY A 28 6.71 8.41 7.85
C GLY A 28 6.73 7.28 6.81
N ASN A 29 6.72 6.05 7.29
CA ASN A 29 6.69 4.89 6.43
C ASN A 29 5.36 4.79 5.67
N ASP A 30 5.45 4.33 4.44
CA ASP A 30 4.27 4.01 3.66
C ASP A 30 3.68 2.69 4.15
N LEU A 31 2.34 2.62 4.21
CA LEU A 31 1.60 1.42 4.60
C LEU A 31 1.07 0.68 3.38
N ARG A 32 0.89 -0.61 3.54
CA ARG A 32 0.30 -1.49 2.54
C ARG A 32 -0.90 -2.21 3.14
N GLU A 33 -2.01 -2.18 2.41
CA GLU A 33 -3.21 -2.96 2.69
C GLU A 33 -3.63 -3.71 1.44
N ASP A 34 -3.97 -4.98 1.60
CA ASP A 34 -4.44 -5.84 0.53
C ASP A 34 -5.94 -6.05 0.72
N ILE A 35 -6.73 -5.78 -0.31
CA ILE A 35 -8.19 -5.91 -0.26
C ILE A 35 -8.70 -6.83 -1.36
N ASP A 36 -9.70 -7.64 -1.02
CA ASP A 36 -10.43 -8.48 -1.97
C ASP A 36 -11.77 -7.83 -2.31
N ILE A 37 -12.02 -7.68 -3.61
CA ILE A 37 -13.30 -7.16 -4.11
C ILE A 37 -13.99 -8.18 -5.01
N SER A 38 -15.30 -8.01 -5.23
CA SER A 38 -16.03 -8.84 -6.17
C SER A 38 -15.70 -8.44 -7.62
N PHE A 39 -16.04 -9.31 -8.56
CA PHE A 39 -15.87 -9.07 -9.98
C PHE A 39 -16.72 -7.87 -10.45
N GLU A 40 -17.94 -7.73 -9.91
CA GLU A 40 -18.86 -6.64 -10.19
C GLU A 40 -18.33 -5.31 -9.61
N ASP A 41 -17.79 -5.33 -8.39
CA ASP A 41 -17.17 -4.17 -7.76
C ASP A 41 -15.99 -3.65 -8.61
N ALA A 42 -15.21 -4.58 -9.18
CA ALA A 42 -14.11 -4.23 -10.08
C ALA A 42 -14.59 -3.65 -11.41
N ALA A 43 -15.69 -4.18 -11.96
CA ALA A 43 -16.26 -3.71 -13.21
C ALA A 43 -16.90 -2.32 -13.09
N PHE A 44 -17.69 -2.09 -12.04
CA PHE A 44 -18.49 -0.86 -11.89
C PHE A 44 -17.85 0.20 -10.98
N GLY A 45 -16.84 -0.19 -10.24
CA GLY A 45 -16.26 0.64 -9.20
C GLY A 45 -17.09 0.63 -7.92
N LYS A 46 -16.44 0.95 -6.80
CA LYS A 46 -17.08 0.96 -5.48
C LYS A 46 -16.42 1.93 -4.54
N SER A 47 -17.21 2.61 -3.74
CA SER A 47 -16.72 3.31 -2.55
C SER A 47 -16.89 2.41 -1.34
N MET A 48 -15.81 2.21 -0.57
CA MET A 48 -15.84 1.40 0.64
C MET A 48 -14.92 1.96 1.71
N GLU A 49 -15.16 1.57 2.95
CA GLU A 49 -14.29 1.88 4.07
C GLU A 49 -13.41 0.67 4.36
N ILE A 50 -12.13 0.92 4.56
CA ILE A 50 -11.16 -0.07 5.03
C ILE A 50 -10.66 0.30 6.43
N GLU A 51 -10.37 -0.69 7.24
CA GLU A 51 -9.75 -0.50 8.54
C GLU A 51 -8.24 -0.68 8.41
N VAL A 52 -7.49 0.35 8.77
CA VAL A 52 -6.02 0.34 8.73
C VAL A 52 -5.49 0.49 10.14
N HIS A 53 -4.49 -0.32 10.47
CA HIS A 53 -3.77 -0.23 11.72
C HIS A 53 -2.50 0.58 11.49
N ARG A 54 -2.37 1.70 12.19
CA ARG A 54 -1.16 2.53 12.11
C ARG A 54 -0.82 3.11 13.46
N HIS A 55 0.42 3.49 13.62
CA HIS A 55 0.82 4.29 14.76
C HIS A 55 0.26 5.70 14.60
N GLU A 56 -0.27 6.23 15.68
CA GLU A 56 -0.72 7.62 15.76
C GLU A 56 -0.14 8.25 17.01
N GLU A 57 -0.07 9.56 16.99
CA GLU A 57 0.33 10.33 18.16
C GLU A 57 -0.59 9.99 19.34
N CYS A 58 0.02 9.70 20.49
CA CYS A 58 -0.72 9.37 21.71
C CYS A 58 -1.60 10.54 22.12
N ASP A 59 -2.89 10.34 22.20
CA ASP A 59 -3.90 11.33 22.58
C ASP A 59 -3.76 11.86 24.02
N HIS A 60 -3.06 11.11 24.89
CA HIS A 60 -2.86 11.47 26.28
C HIS A 60 -1.65 12.37 26.50
N CYS A 61 -0.54 12.09 25.85
CA CYS A 61 0.70 12.85 25.99
C CYS A 61 1.06 13.70 24.78
N HIS A 62 0.27 13.69 23.72
CA HIS A 62 0.49 14.45 22.48
C HIS A 62 1.92 14.30 21.96
N GLY A 63 2.36 13.04 21.78
CA GLY A 63 3.67 12.70 21.20
C GLY A 63 4.89 12.96 22.09
N THR A 64 4.70 13.48 23.30
CA THR A 64 5.83 13.77 24.20
C THR A 64 6.42 12.51 24.82
N GLY A 65 5.63 11.47 25.00
CA GLY A 65 5.98 10.25 25.73
C GLY A 65 5.95 10.40 27.25
N GLY A 66 5.83 11.63 27.76
CA GLY A 66 5.74 11.90 29.21
C GLY A 66 4.29 11.99 29.69
N GLU A 67 4.05 11.71 30.97
CA GLU A 67 2.76 11.95 31.58
C GLU A 67 2.44 13.45 31.53
N PRO A 68 1.18 13.86 31.26
CA PRO A 68 0.79 15.26 31.26
C PRO A 68 1.22 15.97 32.55
N GLY A 69 1.99 17.07 32.41
CA GLY A 69 2.58 17.82 33.54
C GLY A 69 3.92 17.28 34.02
N SER A 70 4.43 16.18 33.50
CA SER A 70 5.79 15.71 33.78
C SER A 70 6.80 16.40 32.88
N ARG A 71 8.03 16.52 33.40
CA ARG A 71 9.14 17.11 32.67
C ARG A 71 9.69 16.14 31.63
N VAL A 72 9.83 16.65 30.41
CA VAL A 72 10.44 15.93 29.29
C VAL A 72 11.57 16.79 28.75
N ASP A 73 12.80 16.36 28.99
CA ASP A 73 14.02 17.06 28.59
C ASP A 73 14.71 16.33 27.44
N THR A 74 15.60 17.03 26.75
CA THR A 74 16.50 16.38 25.77
C THR A 74 17.43 15.40 26.50
N CYS A 75 17.60 14.21 25.98
CA CYS A 75 18.48 13.22 26.58
C CYS A 75 19.92 13.76 26.69
N PRO A 76 20.50 13.85 27.89
CA PRO A 76 21.85 14.41 28.07
C PRO A 76 22.95 13.51 27.51
N ASN A 77 22.67 12.25 27.26
CA ASN A 77 23.66 11.29 26.77
C ASN A 77 23.85 11.38 25.24
N CYS A 78 22.77 11.53 24.48
CA CYS A 78 22.78 11.58 23.04
C CYS A 78 22.40 12.96 22.47
N HIS A 79 22.12 13.93 23.33
CA HIS A 79 21.74 15.30 22.93
C HIS A 79 20.61 15.34 21.91
N GLY A 80 19.62 14.44 22.06
CA GLY A 80 18.44 14.34 21.19
C GLY A 80 18.60 13.44 19.98
N SER A 81 19.79 12.94 19.66
CA SER A 81 20.04 12.11 18.48
C SER A 81 19.45 10.69 18.58
N GLY A 82 19.12 10.22 19.79
CA GLY A 82 18.66 8.84 20.01
C GLY A 82 19.77 7.78 19.87
N GLN A 83 20.96 8.18 19.48
CA GLN A 83 22.09 7.29 19.19
C GLN A 83 23.35 7.75 19.92
N GLU A 84 24.21 6.81 20.28
CA GLU A 84 25.50 7.10 20.88
C GLU A 84 26.63 6.46 20.06
N ALA A 85 27.70 7.20 19.87
CA ALA A 85 28.90 6.69 19.23
C ALA A 85 29.75 5.93 20.23
N VAL A 86 30.07 4.69 19.94
CA VAL A 86 30.93 3.84 20.76
C VAL A 86 32.23 3.59 20.01
N ILE A 87 33.34 3.96 20.63
CA ILE A 87 34.68 3.70 20.09
C ILE A 87 35.15 2.35 20.67
N GLN A 88 35.37 1.38 19.79
CA GLN A 88 35.95 0.09 20.15
C GLN A 88 37.38 0.02 19.63
N ASN A 89 38.28 -0.29 20.52
CA ASN A 89 39.67 -0.59 20.13
C ASN A 89 39.75 -2.05 19.67
N THR A 90 40.02 -2.22 18.40
CA THR A 90 40.23 -3.56 17.81
C THR A 90 41.72 -3.75 17.51
N PRO A 91 42.21 -4.99 17.30
CA PRO A 91 43.60 -5.23 16.88
C PRO A 91 43.99 -4.54 15.59
N PHE A 92 43.00 -4.11 14.79
CA PHE A 92 43.18 -3.45 13.51
C PHE A 92 42.99 -1.91 13.56
N GLY A 93 42.82 -1.35 14.78
CA GLY A 93 42.63 0.09 14.97
C GLY A 93 41.37 0.44 15.75
N ARG A 94 41.12 1.74 15.87
CA ARG A 94 39.90 2.26 16.51
C ARG A 94 38.75 2.24 15.52
N MET A 95 37.73 1.47 15.82
CA MET A 95 36.46 1.49 15.09
C MET A 95 35.41 2.29 15.87
N GLN A 96 34.78 3.23 15.18
CA GLN A 96 33.62 3.94 15.71
C GLN A 96 32.37 3.27 15.19
N SER A 97 31.54 2.76 16.10
CA SER A 97 30.23 2.21 15.81
C SER A 97 29.15 3.09 16.43
N VAL A 98 27.97 3.14 15.80
CA VAL A 98 26.82 3.86 16.30
C VAL A 98 25.82 2.83 16.83
N ARG A 99 25.35 3.02 18.07
CA ARG A 99 24.32 2.18 18.65
C ARG A 99 23.18 3.03 19.23
N THR A 100 22.04 2.42 19.46
CA THR A 100 20.92 3.07 20.14
C THR A 100 21.36 3.55 21.52
N CYS A 101 21.03 4.78 21.86
CA CYS A 101 21.39 5.38 23.15
C CYS A 101 20.82 4.54 24.31
N SER A 102 21.69 4.12 25.21
CA SER A 102 21.36 3.26 26.33
C SER A 102 20.40 3.91 27.35
N ARG A 103 20.39 5.25 27.41
CA ARG A 103 19.58 6.01 28.37
C ARG A 103 18.17 6.30 27.87
N CYS A 104 18.01 6.70 26.61
CA CYS A 104 16.71 7.07 26.06
C CYS A 104 16.12 6.02 25.12
N HIS A 105 16.83 4.91 24.89
CA HIS A 105 16.41 3.81 24.03
C HIS A 105 15.94 4.26 22.64
N GLY A 106 16.60 5.28 22.08
CA GLY A 106 16.32 5.80 20.75
C GLY A 106 15.38 7.00 20.69
N THR A 107 14.67 7.33 21.77
CA THR A 107 13.69 8.43 21.77
C THR A 107 14.32 9.83 21.73
N GLY A 108 15.58 9.96 22.05
CA GLY A 108 16.28 11.26 22.16
C GLY A 108 15.83 12.11 23.36
N LYS A 109 14.86 11.65 24.12
CA LYS A 109 14.23 12.38 25.23
C LYS A 109 14.52 11.69 26.57
N SER A 110 14.65 12.46 27.65
CA SER A 110 14.71 11.99 29.03
C SER A 110 13.38 12.33 29.67
N ILE A 111 12.60 11.31 29.99
CA ILE A 111 11.23 11.44 30.49
C ILE A 111 11.24 11.14 31.99
N GLU A 112 10.80 12.07 32.83
CA GLU A 112 10.74 11.88 34.28
C GLU A 112 9.68 10.85 34.68
N LYS A 113 8.46 10.99 34.11
CA LYS A 113 7.37 10.03 34.31
C LYS A 113 6.83 9.61 32.94
N PRO A 114 7.04 8.34 32.51
CA PRO A 114 6.49 7.83 31.24
C PRO A 114 4.97 7.93 31.22
N CYS A 115 4.42 8.29 30.08
CA CYS A 115 2.99 8.33 29.85
C CYS A 115 2.35 6.96 30.12
N SER A 116 1.29 6.94 30.91
CA SER A 116 0.58 5.72 31.32
C SER A 116 -0.04 4.97 30.15
N LYS A 117 -0.45 5.69 29.07
CA LYS A 117 -1.05 5.09 27.88
C LYS A 117 -0.01 4.51 26.92
N CYS A 118 0.94 5.29 26.46
CA CYS A 118 1.93 4.88 25.47
C CYS A 118 3.24 4.33 26.05
N ARG A 119 3.39 4.34 27.38
CA ARG A 119 4.57 3.84 28.11
C ARG A 119 5.89 4.50 27.67
N GLY A 120 5.81 5.76 27.29
CA GLY A 120 7.00 6.55 26.93
C GLY A 120 7.29 6.64 25.44
N THR A 121 6.59 5.91 24.58
CA THR A 121 6.84 5.91 23.11
C THR A 121 6.35 7.20 22.45
N GLY A 122 5.32 7.84 22.98
CA GLY A 122 4.67 8.98 22.36
C GLY A 122 3.63 8.58 21.29
N GLU A 123 3.59 7.30 20.90
CA GLU A 123 2.74 6.78 19.84
C GLU A 123 1.90 5.60 20.32
N MET A 124 0.76 5.40 19.70
CA MET A 124 -0.14 4.29 19.96
C MET A 124 -0.63 3.67 18.66
N LEU A 125 -0.77 2.35 18.65
CA LEU A 125 -1.41 1.67 17.55
C LEU A 125 -2.92 1.98 17.56
N ALA A 126 -3.40 2.65 16.54
CA ALA A 126 -4.80 3.02 16.37
C ALA A 126 -5.42 2.34 15.15
N LYS A 127 -6.71 2.02 15.27
CA LYS A 127 -7.51 1.57 14.12
C LYS A 127 -8.18 2.79 13.50
N ARG A 128 -7.97 2.99 12.21
CA ARG A 128 -8.62 4.06 11.45
C ARG A 128 -9.43 3.51 10.29
N LYS A 129 -10.63 4.06 10.14
CA LYS A 129 -11.47 3.81 8.97
C LYS A 129 -11.16 4.85 7.92
N ILE A 130 -10.74 4.39 6.75
CA ILE A 130 -10.36 5.23 5.62
C ILE A 130 -11.33 4.92 4.48
N SER A 131 -12.00 5.94 3.97
CA SER A 131 -12.87 5.80 2.80
C SER A 131 -12.02 5.83 1.54
N ILE A 132 -12.14 4.78 0.73
CA ILE A 132 -11.48 4.66 -0.56
C ILE A 132 -12.49 4.55 -1.68
N LYS A 133 -12.15 5.10 -2.84
CA LYS A 133 -12.95 4.99 -4.05
C LYS A 133 -12.20 4.14 -5.07
N ILE A 134 -12.72 2.96 -5.34
CA ILE A 134 -12.21 2.04 -6.36
C ILE A 134 -12.82 2.47 -7.71
N PRO A 135 -12.00 2.81 -8.71
CA PRO A 135 -12.50 3.19 -10.01
C PRO A 135 -13.08 1.99 -10.77
N ALA A 136 -14.06 2.25 -11.64
CA ALA A 136 -14.59 1.24 -12.55
C ALA A 136 -13.52 0.76 -13.52
N GLY A 137 -13.53 -0.55 -13.81
CA GLY A 137 -12.58 -1.16 -14.74
C GLY A 137 -11.25 -1.56 -14.12
N VAL A 138 -11.09 -1.45 -12.79
CA VAL A 138 -9.87 -1.84 -12.09
C VAL A 138 -9.59 -3.34 -12.31
N ASP A 139 -8.31 -3.69 -12.40
CA ASP A 139 -7.87 -5.08 -12.56
C ASP A 139 -7.20 -5.61 -11.28
N SER A 140 -7.13 -6.92 -11.17
CA SER A 140 -6.42 -7.59 -10.06
C SER A 140 -4.94 -7.20 -10.08
N GLY A 141 -4.35 -6.93 -8.90
CA GLY A 141 -3.00 -6.41 -8.75
C GLY A 141 -2.88 -4.90 -8.94
N SER A 142 -3.98 -4.20 -9.21
CA SER A 142 -3.98 -2.73 -9.27
C SER A 142 -3.66 -2.11 -7.91
N ARG A 143 -2.95 -1.00 -7.92
CA ARG A 143 -2.52 -0.27 -6.73
C ARG A 143 -3.18 1.11 -6.67
N LEU A 144 -3.89 1.37 -5.58
CA LEU A 144 -4.47 2.68 -5.26
C LEU A 144 -3.62 3.36 -4.19
N ARG A 145 -3.18 4.59 -4.43
CA ARG A 145 -2.46 5.40 -3.45
C ARG A 145 -3.43 6.35 -2.76
N VAL A 146 -3.43 6.33 -1.44
CA VAL A 146 -4.13 7.29 -0.59
C VAL A 146 -3.08 8.12 0.13
N ALA A 147 -2.98 9.38 -0.24
CA ALA A 147 -1.92 10.26 0.26
C ALA A 147 -2.10 10.59 1.75
N ASN A 148 -0.99 10.67 2.50
CA ASN A 148 -0.94 11.04 3.92
C ASN A 148 -1.71 10.10 4.88
N GLU A 149 -2.01 8.88 4.45
CA GLU A 149 -2.69 7.88 5.27
C GLU A 149 -1.75 6.75 5.73
N GLY A 150 -0.44 6.96 5.61
CA GLY A 150 0.60 6.08 6.15
C GLY A 150 0.94 6.37 7.62
N GLU A 151 2.11 5.90 8.05
CA GLU A 151 2.68 6.13 9.38
C GLU A 151 3.00 7.63 9.60
N PRO A 152 2.95 8.12 10.84
CA PRO A 152 3.38 9.48 11.16
C PRO A 152 4.86 9.69 10.84
N GLY A 153 5.21 10.92 10.45
CA GLY A 153 6.60 11.29 10.20
C GLY A 153 7.38 11.49 11.50
N ILE A 154 8.70 11.29 11.40
CA ILE A 154 9.61 11.46 12.52
C ILE A 154 10.07 12.92 12.58
N LEU A 155 10.24 13.46 13.78
CA LEU A 155 10.69 14.86 14.03
C LEU A 155 9.84 15.92 13.31
N GLY A 156 8.52 15.72 13.25
CA GLY A 156 7.60 16.65 12.58
C GLY A 156 7.59 16.53 11.05
N GLY A 157 8.11 15.44 10.51
CA GLY A 157 8.03 15.12 9.09
C GLY A 157 6.60 14.81 8.62
N PRO A 158 6.33 14.82 7.31
CA PRO A 158 5.03 14.47 6.75
C PRO A 158 4.73 12.99 6.98
N LYS A 159 3.44 12.66 7.03
CA LYS A 159 2.99 11.27 7.07
C LYS A 159 3.39 10.52 5.79
N GLY A 160 3.52 9.19 5.90
CA GLY A 160 3.61 8.30 4.76
C GLY A 160 2.31 8.22 3.95
N ASP A 161 2.29 7.41 2.93
CA ASP A 161 1.12 7.13 2.12
C ASP A 161 0.60 5.72 2.39
N LEU A 162 -0.68 5.50 2.13
CA LEU A 162 -1.26 4.18 2.15
C LEU A 162 -1.40 3.66 0.71
N TYR A 163 -0.85 2.48 0.46
CA TYR A 163 -0.99 1.76 -0.80
C TYR A 163 -1.95 0.60 -0.62
N VAL A 164 -3.10 0.69 -1.28
CA VAL A 164 -4.10 -0.36 -1.28
C VAL A 164 -3.93 -1.20 -2.55
N TYR A 165 -3.65 -2.49 -2.37
CA TYR A 165 -3.55 -3.47 -3.44
C TYR A 165 -4.88 -4.18 -3.58
N ILE A 166 -5.41 -4.19 -4.78
CA ILE A 166 -6.74 -4.68 -5.09
C ILE A 166 -6.62 -6.06 -5.72
N PHE A 167 -7.28 -7.05 -5.13
CA PHE A 167 -7.41 -8.40 -5.66
C PHE A 167 -8.87 -8.66 -6.01
N VAL A 168 -9.11 -9.08 -7.25
CA VAL A 168 -10.46 -9.39 -7.73
C VAL A 168 -10.72 -10.87 -7.55
N ARG A 169 -11.77 -11.20 -6.80
CA ARG A 169 -12.18 -12.60 -6.61
C ARG A 169 -12.70 -13.19 -7.92
N PRO A 170 -12.34 -14.45 -8.24
CA PRO A 170 -12.89 -15.14 -9.41
C PRO A 170 -14.42 -15.18 -9.35
N HIS A 171 -15.08 -14.96 -10.50
CA HIS A 171 -16.50 -15.09 -10.62
C HIS A 171 -16.88 -16.50 -11.11
N LYS A 172 -18.07 -17.01 -10.73
CA LYS A 172 -18.52 -18.38 -11.08
C LYS A 172 -18.84 -18.55 -12.55
N GLU A 173 -19.36 -17.51 -13.20
CA GLU A 173 -19.88 -17.55 -14.56
C GLU A 173 -19.05 -16.73 -15.54
N PHE A 174 -18.28 -15.75 -15.04
CA PHE A 174 -17.57 -14.79 -15.86
C PHE A 174 -16.06 -14.91 -15.71
N GLU A 175 -15.39 -14.87 -16.84
CA GLU A 175 -13.92 -14.74 -16.92
C GLU A 175 -13.58 -13.40 -17.57
N ARG A 176 -12.56 -12.73 -17.07
CA ARG A 176 -12.07 -11.47 -17.62
C ARG A 176 -10.93 -11.72 -18.61
N ASN A 177 -11.04 -11.12 -19.79
CA ASN A 177 -9.94 -11.07 -20.74
C ASN A 177 -9.74 -9.61 -21.20
N GLY A 178 -8.84 -8.89 -20.54
CA GLY A 178 -8.72 -7.44 -20.74
C GLY A 178 -9.98 -6.69 -20.31
N ASN A 179 -10.67 -6.06 -21.25
CA ASN A 179 -11.96 -5.41 -21.02
C ASN A 179 -13.15 -6.27 -21.47
N ASP A 180 -12.91 -7.40 -22.12
CA ASP A 180 -13.98 -8.32 -22.47
C ASP A 180 -14.33 -9.24 -21.31
N VAL A 181 -15.62 -9.57 -21.19
CA VAL A 181 -16.16 -10.54 -20.23
C VAL A 181 -16.59 -11.77 -21.00
N ILE A 182 -16.02 -12.90 -20.65
CA ILE A 182 -16.31 -14.19 -21.29
C ILE A 182 -17.21 -15.00 -20.37
N SER A 183 -18.31 -15.53 -20.91
CA SER A 183 -19.16 -16.50 -20.23
C SER A 183 -19.42 -17.70 -21.14
N ARG A 184 -19.60 -18.87 -20.55
CA ARG A 184 -19.91 -20.10 -21.27
C ARG A 184 -21.36 -20.46 -21.01
N VAL A 185 -22.11 -20.63 -22.11
CA VAL A 185 -23.53 -20.95 -22.06
C VAL A 185 -23.77 -22.28 -22.76
N ASN A 186 -24.42 -23.20 -22.07
CA ASN A 186 -24.80 -24.48 -22.64
C ASN A 186 -26.17 -24.35 -23.33
N ILE A 187 -26.25 -24.81 -24.56
CA ILE A 187 -27.48 -24.89 -25.34
C ILE A 187 -27.78 -26.34 -25.71
N SER A 188 -29.06 -26.67 -25.95
CA SER A 188 -29.43 -27.98 -26.43
C SER A 188 -29.06 -28.20 -27.89
N PHE A 189 -28.95 -29.47 -28.30
CA PHE A 189 -28.69 -29.81 -29.69
C PHE A 189 -29.79 -29.24 -30.63
N ALA A 190 -31.07 -29.29 -30.23
CA ALA A 190 -32.16 -28.74 -31.01
C ALA A 190 -32.02 -27.22 -31.19
N GLN A 191 -31.64 -26.48 -30.15
CA GLN A 191 -31.36 -25.02 -30.23
C GLN A 191 -30.20 -24.70 -31.14
N ALA A 192 -29.15 -25.52 -31.13
CA ALA A 192 -27.99 -25.34 -32.03
C ALA A 192 -28.33 -25.64 -33.47
N ALA A 193 -29.14 -26.68 -33.75
CA ALA A 193 -29.48 -27.11 -35.10
C ALA A 193 -30.50 -26.20 -35.79
N LEU A 194 -31.57 -25.83 -35.03
CA LEU A 194 -32.68 -25.06 -35.60
C LEU A 194 -32.57 -23.54 -35.37
N GLY A 195 -31.60 -23.15 -34.60
CA GLY A 195 -31.51 -21.78 -34.10
C GLY A 195 -32.47 -21.52 -32.95
N ALA A 196 -32.16 -20.54 -32.14
CA ALA A 196 -32.98 -20.13 -30.99
C ALA A 196 -32.67 -18.72 -30.53
N THR A 197 -33.58 -18.10 -29.81
CA THR A 197 -33.30 -16.92 -29.02
C THR A 197 -33.18 -17.34 -27.55
N ILE A 198 -32.04 -17.09 -26.92
CA ILE A 198 -31.77 -17.46 -25.55
C ILE A 198 -31.49 -16.21 -24.71
N GLN A 199 -31.73 -16.30 -23.41
CA GLN A 199 -31.30 -15.27 -22.47
C GLN A 199 -29.94 -15.64 -21.88
N VAL A 200 -28.98 -14.73 -21.99
CA VAL A 200 -27.64 -14.88 -21.44
C VAL A 200 -27.42 -13.87 -20.31
N ASN A 201 -26.74 -14.29 -19.26
CA ASN A 201 -26.36 -13.41 -18.17
C ASN A 201 -25.20 -12.49 -18.62
N THR A 202 -25.29 -11.23 -18.26
CA THR A 202 -24.20 -10.25 -18.39
C THR A 202 -24.03 -9.54 -17.07
N LEU A 203 -22.98 -8.74 -16.91
CA LEU A 203 -22.76 -7.94 -15.70
C LEU A 203 -23.90 -6.93 -15.44
N ASP A 204 -24.55 -6.44 -16.49
CA ASP A 204 -25.65 -5.47 -16.38
C ASP A 204 -27.05 -6.16 -16.34
N GLY A 205 -27.11 -7.46 -16.23
CA GLY A 205 -28.35 -8.24 -16.24
C GLY A 205 -28.45 -9.16 -17.46
N LYS A 206 -29.65 -9.60 -17.77
CA LYS A 206 -29.91 -10.55 -18.86
C LYS A 206 -30.08 -9.85 -20.19
N VAL A 207 -29.56 -10.46 -21.25
CA VAL A 207 -29.66 -9.98 -22.63
C VAL A 207 -30.12 -11.14 -23.51
N GLU A 208 -30.96 -10.85 -24.49
CA GLU A 208 -31.36 -11.81 -25.50
C GLU A 208 -30.26 -11.97 -26.57
N LEU A 209 -29.88 -13.20 -26.83
CA LEU A 209 -28.91 -13.58 -27.85
C LEU A 209 -29.56 -14.52 -28.86
N LYS A 210 -29.53 -14.14 -30.13
CA LYS A 210 -30.01 -14.99 -31.20
C LYS A 210 -28.90 -15.95 -31.63
N ILE A 211 -29.19 -17.23 -31.53
CA ILE A 211 -28.33 -18.33 -32.01
C ILE A 211 -28.78 -18.71 -33.43
N PRO A 212 -27.92 -18.59 -34.44
CA PRO A 212 -28.22 -19.03 -35.80
C PRO A 212 -28.37 -20.55 -35.86
N GLU A 213 -29.12 -21.02 -36.85
CA GLU A 213 -29.20 -22.45 -37.18
C GLU A 213 -27.82 -23.00 -37.60
N GLY A 214 -27.55 -24.24 -37.24
CA GLY A 214 -26.28 -24.89 -37.57
C GLY A 214 -25.08 -24.44 -36.71
N THR A 215 -25.32 -23.74 -35.58
CA THR A 215 -24.26 -23.29 -34.67
C THR A 215 -23.49 -24.47 -34.08
N GLN A 216 -22.15 -24.43 -34.18
CA GLN A 216 -21.26 -25.46 -33.71
C GLN A 216 -20.78 -25.20 -32.25
N THR A 217 -20.37 -26.25 -31.59
CA THR A 217 -19.78 -26.16 -30.23
C THR A 217 -18.52 -25.27 -30.27
N GLY A 218 -18.40 -24.38 -29.30
CA GLY A 218 -17.27 -23.44 -29.19
C GLY A 218 -17.39 -22.18 -30.05
N THR A 219 -18.53 -21.99 -30.76
CA THR A 219 -18.79 -20.74 -31.47
C THR A 219 -18.92 -19.57 -30.51
N ALA A 220 -18.14 -18.50 -30.71
CA ALA A 220 -18.19 -17.30 -29.92
C ALA A 220 -19.15 -16.26 -30.49
N PHE A 221 -20.01 -15.71 -29.63
CA PHE A 221 -20.90 -14.61 -29.97
C PHE A 221 -20.53 -13.37 -29.19
N ARG A 222 -20.51 -12.21 -29.83
CA ARG A 222 -20.16 -10.94 -29.21
C ARG A 222 -21.40 -10.13 -28.88
N VAL A 223 -21.56 -9.80 -27.61
CA VAL A 223 -22.57 -8.85 -27.12
C VAL A 223 -21.89 -7.52 -26.87
N LYS A 224 -22.18 -6.53 -27.73
CA LYS A 224 -21.53 -5.21 -27.69
C LYS A 224 -21.95 -4.43 -26.43
N GLY A 225 -21.01 -3.68 -25.84
CA GLY A 225 -21.29 -2.76 -24.74
C GLY A 225 -21.58 -3.44 -23.40
N LYS A 226 -21.27 -4.75 -23.25
CA LYS A 226 -21.48 -5.52 -22.01
C LYS A 226 -20.18 -5.98 -21.35
N GLY A 227 -19.05 -5.44 -21.79
CA GLY A 227 -17.74 -5.66 -21.19
C GLY A 227 -17.48 -4.76 -19.97
N ILE A 228 -16.25 -4.80 -19.49
CA ILE A 228 -15.75 -3.97 -18.39
C ILE A 228 -15.36 -2.59 -18.94
N PRO A 229 -15.75 -1.49 -18.27
CA PRO A 229 -15.36 -0.15 -18.67
C PRO A 229 -13.84 0.04 -18.70
N TYR A 230 -13.37 0.89 -19.60
CA TYR A 230 -11.96 1.29 -19.59
C TYR A 230 -11.68 2.21 -18.38
N LEU A 231 -10.61 1.93 -17.65
CA LEU A 231 -10.21 2.68 -16.45
C LEU A 231 -10.06 4.20 -16.71
N ARG A 232 -9.56 4.56 -17.91
CA ARG A 232 -9.39 5.98 -18.32
C ARG A 232 -10.61 6.58 -19.00
N ASN A 233 -11.55 5.76 -19.45
CA ASN A 233 -12.77 6.19 -20.14
C ASN A 233 -13.96 5.31 -19.74
N PRO A 234 -14.59 5.55 -18.57
CA PRO A 234 -15.66 4.71 -18.05
C PRO A 234 -16.90 4.61 -18.93
N ASN A 235 -17.06 5.52 -19.89
CA ASN A 235 -18.18 5.52 -20.83
C ASN A 235 -17.96 4.57 -22.02
N GLN A 236 -16.77 4.02 -22.15
CA GLN A 236 -16.43 3.07 -23.21
C GLN A 236 -16.29 1.66 -22.64
N ARG A 237 -16.97 0.70 -23.25
CA ARG A 237 -16.96 -0.72 -22.89
C ARG A 237 -16.76 -1.59 -24.13
#